data_e09783737fa3c2269620e8b5c7402b27
#
_entry.id   e09783737fa3c2269620e8b5c7402b27
#
_cell.length_a   1.000
_cell.length_b   1.000
_cell.length_c   1.000
_cell.angle_alpha   90.00
_cell.angle_beta   90.00
_cell.angle_gamma   90.00
#
_symmetry.space_group_name_H-M   'P 1'
#
loop_
_entity.id
_entity.type
_entity.pdbx_description
1 polymer ?
#
loop_
_entity_poly.entity_id
_entity_poly.type
_entity_poly.pdbx_seq_one_letter_code
_entity_poly.pdbx_strand_id
1 'polypeptide(L)'
;MNKKQWLGLGLVTVAAIGLAACGNRASKKDSANSESKTDLKAAIITDTGGVDDKSFNQSAWEGLQAWGKENGLSKGNGFDYFQSTDESQYATNLDEAVSNDYKLIFGVGFALSDSVKKAAKDNEDVNYVIIDDRI
;
A
#
# COMPACT_ATOMS: atom_id res chain seq x y z
N MET A 1 47.66 64.00 -17.73
CA MET A 1 49.11 63.72 -18.00
C MET A 1 49.29 62.18 -17.92
N ASN A 2 49.75 61.67 -19.05
CA ASN A 2 50.54 60.43 -19.26
C ASN A 2 50.05 59.09 -18.79
N LYS A 3 49.59 58.25 -19.75
CA LYS A 3 50.33 57.24 -20.54
C LYS A 3 50.91 56.14 -19.62
N LYS A 4 50.64 54.86 -19.85
CA LYS A 4 50.99 54.06 -21.01
C LYS A 4 50.34 52.68 -20.93
N GLN A 5 49.91 52.22 -22.11
CA GLN A 5 49.61 50.85 -22.49
C GLN A 5 50.77 49.89 -22.16
N TRP A 6 50.48 48.63 -21.97
CA TRP A 6 51.20 47.55 -22.66
C TRP A 6 50.40 46.28 -22.77
N LEU A 7 50.33 45.81 -23.99
CA LEU A 7 49.86 44.50 -24.42
C LEU A 7 50.74 43.41 -23.84
N GLY A 8 50.13 42.32 -23.51
CA GLY A 8 50.81 41.05 -23.26
C GLY A 8 49.91 39.88 -23.65
N LEU A 9 50.07 39.44 -24.86
CA LEU A 9 49.44 38.24 -25.46
C LEU A 9 50.05 37.02 -24.79
N GLY A 10 49.23 36.14 -24.26
CA GLY A 10 49.68 34.86 -23.75
C GLY A 10 48.58 33.82 -23.79
N LEU A 11 48.47 33.14 -24.91
CA LEU A 11 47.68 31.99 -25.16
C LEU A 11 48.30 30.79 -24.45
N VAL A 12 47.65 30.22 -23.44
CA VAL A 12 47.94 28.86 -22.97
C VAL A 12 46.64 28.15 -22.69
N THR A 13 46.27 27.29 -23.59
CA THR A 13 45.28 26.26 -23.42
C THR A 13 45.83 25.20 -22.49
N VAL A 14 45.19 24.98 -21.34
CA VAL A 14 45.34 23.74 -20.58
C VAL A 14 43.95 23.21 -20.26
N ALA A 15 43.61 22.18 -20.98
CA ALA A 15 42.49 21.32 -20.62
C ALA A 15 42.81 20.59 -19.31
N ALA A 16 42.18 20.98 -18.22
CA ALA A 16 42.17 20.20 -17.02
C ALA A 16 40.78 19.62 -16.83
N ILE A 17 40.67 18.37 -17.19
CA ILE A 17 39.56 17.49 -16.81
C ILE A 17 39.68 17.30 -15.29
N GLY A 18 38.94 18.07 -14.53
CA GLY A 18 38.77 17.86 -13.10
C GLY A 18 37.50 17.11 -12.83
N LEU A 19 37.60 15.80 -12.65
CA LEU A 19 36.58 15.03 -11.94
C LEU A 19 36.54 15.51 -10.49
N ALA A 20 35.61 16.37 -10.18
CA ALA A 20 35.22 16.64 -8.81
C ALA A 20 33.81 16.05 -8.60
N ALA A 21 33.77 14.75 -8.63
CA ALA A 21 32.72 14.01 -7.96
C ALA A 21 33.16 13.89 -6.50
N CYS A 22 32.56 14.68 -5.62
CA CYS A 22 32.40 14.28 -4.22
C CYS A 22 31.73 15.40 -3.42
N GLY A 23 30.55 15.13 -2.98
CA GLY A 23 30.20 15.54 -1.65
C GLY A 23 29.47 16.86 -1.48
N ASN A 24 28.23 16.93 -1.87
CA ASN A 24 27.27 17.55 -0.98
C ASN A 24 26.01 16.69 -0.94
N ARG A 25 26.06 15.68 -0.10
CA ARG A 25 24.88 14.92 0.29
C ARG A 25 24.09 15.80 1.25
N ALA A 26 23.46 16.83 0.69
CA ALA A 26 22.29 17.37 1.33
C ALA A 26 21.32 16.19 1.43
N SER A 27 20.97 15.81 2.65
CA SER A 27 19.93 14.84 2.95
C SER A 27 18.65 15.33 2.31
N LYS A 28 18.44 15.00 1.04
CA LYS A 28 17.10 14.87 0.52
C LYS A 28 16.50 13.74 1.34
N LYS A 29 15.58 14.11 2.18
CA LYS A 29 14.58 13.23 2.73
C LYS A 29 13.89 12.67 1.50
N ASP A 30 14.34 11.50 1.04
CA ASP A 30 13.62 10.71 0.07
C ASP A 30 12.32 10.35 0.76
N SER A 31 11.28 11.13 0.44
CA SER A 31 9.95 10.59 0.43
C SER A 31 10.02 9.51 -0.63
N ALA A 32 10.27 8.28 -0.19
CA ALA A 32 10.08 7.12 -1.00
C ALA A 32 8.60 7.12 -1.40
N ASN A 33 8.31 7.69 -2.56
CA ASN A 33 7.10 7.41 -3.28
C ASN A 33 7.29 5.96 -3.73
N SER A 34 6.92 5.03 -2.87
CA SER A 34 6.87 3.61 -3.18
C SER A 34 5.73 3.49 -4.19
N GLU A 35 6.07 3.42 -5.47
CA GLU A 35 5.08 3.08 -6.48
C GLU A 35 4.47 1.75 -6.08
N SER A 36 3.15 1.73 -5.98
CA SER A 36 2.40 0.51 -5.71
C SER A 36 2.70 -0.52 -6.81
N LYS A 37 3.00 -1.75 -6.42
CA LYS A 37 3.25 -2.86 -7.36
C LYS A 37 1.96 -3.46 -7.90
N THR A 38 0.82 -3.06 -7.39
CA THR A 38 -0.51 -3.54 -7.78
C THR A 38 -1.56 -2.48 -7.52
N ASP A 39 -2.58 -2.47 -8.36
CA ASP A 39 -3.80 -1.66 -8.15
C ASP A 39 -4.89 -2.44 -7.41
N LEU A 40 -4.63 -3.72 -7.07
CA LEU A 40 -5.57 -4.55 -6.35
C LEU A 40 -5.72 -4.05 -4.91
N LYS A 41 -6.95 -3.80 -4.51
CA LYS A 41 -7.32 -3.48 -3.13
C LYS A 41 -7.92 -4.70 -2.46
N ALA A 42 -7.46 -5.02 -1.26
CA ALA A 42 -7.90 -6.18 -0.50
C ALA A 42 -8.40 -5.82 0.89
N ALA A 43 -9.45 -6.47 1.35
CA ALA A 43 -10.05 -6.23 2.65
C ALA A 43 -10.29 -7.52 3.43
N ILE A 44 -10.32 -7.40 4.76
CA ILE A 44 -10.77 -8.45 5.68
C ILE A 44 -12.06 -8.00 6.35
N ILE A 45 -13.03 -8.91 6.40
CA ILE A 45 -14.22 -8.79 7.26
C ILE A 45 -14.02 -9.75 8.42
N THR A 46 -13.95 -9.22 9.65
CA THR A 46 -13.81 -10.06 10.84
C THR A 46 -15.15 -10.63 11.28
N ASP A 47 -15.12 -11.75 11.97
CA ASP A 47 -16.21 -12.13 12.85
C ASP A 47 -16.24 -11.24 14.11
N THR A 48 -17.04 -11.62 15.11
CA THR A 48 -17.21 -10.83 16.34
C THR A 48 -15.98 -10.82 17.25
N GLY A 49 -14.92 -11.60 16.94
CA GLY A 49 -13.67 -11.63 17.68
C GLY A 49 -12.79 -10.40 17.45
N GLY A 50 -12.90 -9.81 16.27
CA GLY A 50 -12.09 -8.65 15.87
C GLY A 50 -10.62 -8.98 15.61
N VAL A 51 -9.84 -8.00 15.13
CA VAL A 51 -8.44 -8.20 14.68
C VAL A 51 -7.44 -8.49 15.81
N ASP A 52 -7.84 -8.35 17.06
CA ASP A 52 -7.01 -8.60 18.25
C ASP A 52 -7.37 -9.91 18.96
N ASP A 53 -8.07 -10.82 18.30
CA ASP A 53 -8.60 -12.07 18.84
C ASP A 53 -7.53 -13.10 19.22
N LYS A 54 -6.27 -12.85 18.86
CA LYS A 54 -5.12 -13.76 19.00
C LYS A 54 -5.33 -15.11 18.30
N SER A 55 -6.12 -15.12 17.25
CA SER A 55 -6.54 -16.29 16.51
C SER A 55 -6.60 -15.99 14.99
N PHE A 56 -7.69 -16.41 14.32
CA PHE A 56 -7.84 -16.32 12.88
C PHE A 56 -7.86 -14.87 12.36
N ASN A 57 -8.62 -13.97 13.01
CA ASN A 57 -8.72 -12.58 12.56
C ASN A 57 -7.38 -11.86 12.65
N GLN A 58 -6.66 -12.01 13.77
CA GLN A 58 -5.34 -11.41 13.94
C GLN A 58 -4.37 -11.94 12.89
N SER A 59 -4.31 -13.26 12.71
CA SER A 59 -3.40 -13.89 11.75
C SER A 59 -3.68 -13.45 10.32
N ALA A 60 -4.97 -13.37 9.93
CA ALA A 60 -5.37 -12.89 8.61
C ALA A 60 -4.99 -11.42 8.42
N TRP A 61 -5.20 -10.58 9.44
CA TRP A 61 -4.83 -9.17 9.39
C TRP A 61 -3.32 -8.96 9.27
N GLU A 62 -2.52 -9.68 10.03
CA GLU A 62 -1.05 -9.62 9.94
C GLU A 62 -0.56 -10.05 8.54
N GLY A 63 -1.18 -11.08 7.95
CA GLY A 63 -0.89 -11.51 6.59
C GLY A 63 -1.24 -10.45 5.55
N LEU A 64 -2.40 -9.80 5.67
CA LEU A 64 -2.81 -8.73 4.76
C LEU A 64 -1.90 -7.50 4.88
N GLN A 65 -1.49 -7.14 6.09
CA GLN A 65 -0.53 -6.05 6.30
C GLN A 65 0.84 -6.35 5.64
N ALA A 66 1.34 -7.59 5.78
CA ALA A 66 2.59 -8.01 5.15
C ALA A 66 2.50 -7.90 3.62
N TRP A 67 1.42 -8.43 3.03
CA TRP A 67 1.17 -8.31 1.61
C TRP A 67 1.08 -6.84 1.15
N GLY A 68 0.35 -6.01 1.86
CA GLY A 68 0.22 -4.59 1.54
C GLY A 68 1.58 -3.88 1.55
N LYS A 69 2.39 -4.13 2.57
CA LYS A 69 3.75 -3.57 2.69
C LYS A 69 4.66 -4.01 1.53
N GLU A 70 4.63 -5.28 1.16
CA GLU A 70 5.43 -5.81 0.05
C GLU A 70 5.05 -5.20 -1.29
N ASN A 71 3.79 -4.80 -1.44
CA ASN A 71 3.25 -4.18 -2.65
C ASN A 71 3.24 -2.64 -2.61
N GLY A 72 3.81 -2.01 -1.58
CA GLY A 72 3.87 -0.56 -1.46
C GLY A 72 2.53 0.09 -1.16
N LEU A 73 1.57 -0.69 -0.64
CA LEU A 73 0.24 -0.23 -0.27
C LEU A 73 0.21 0.27 1.18
N SER A 74 -0.78 1.07 1.51
CA SER A 74 -1.05 1.54 2.86
C SER A 74 -2.47 1.21 3.31
N LYS A 75 -2.66 1.09 4.62
CA LYS A 75 -3.99 0.92 5.21
C LYS A 75 -4.92 2.07 4.78
N GLY A 76 -6.14 1.74 4.42
CA GLY A 76 -7.12 2.69 3.89
C GLY A 76 -6.96 3.02 2.40
N ASN A 77 -5.79 2.72 1.80
CA ASN A 77 -5.52 3.01 0.39
C ASN A 77 -4.93 1.80 -0.37
N GLY A 78 -5.35 0.62 -0.09
CA GLY A 78 -4.90 -0.60 -0.77
C GLY A 78 -5.26 -1.83 0.02
N PHE A 79 -5.26 -1.72 1.35
CA PHE A 79 -5.78 -2.78 2.21
C PHE A 79 -6.42 -2.18 3.47
N ASP A 80 -7.42 -2.88 4.02
CA ASP A 80 -8.05 -2.52 5.28
C ASP A 80 -8.77 -3.73 5.90
N TYR A 81 -9.37 -3.51 7.09
CA TYR A 81 -10.29 -4.45 7.69
C TYR A 81 -11.58 -3.75 8.12
N PHE A 82 -12.66 -4.51 8.14
CA PHE A 82 -13.97 -4.10 8.64
C PHE A 82 -14.33 -5.02 9.78
N GLN A 83 -14.37 -4.47 10.98
CA GLN A 83 -14.60 -5.24 12.19
C GLN A 83 -16.09 -5.33 12.52
N SER A 84 -16.55 -6.55 12.79
CA SER A 84 -17.90 -6.82 13.23
C SER A 84 -17.93 -7.03 14.75
N THR A 85 -18.84 -6.39 15.42
CA THR A 85 -19.12 -6.60 16.86
C THR A 85 -20.38 -7.45 17.09
N ASP A 86 -21.13 -7.68 16.01
CA ASP A 86 -22.36 -8.46 15.98
C ASP A 86 -22.54 -9.07 14.59
N GLU A 87 -23.14 -10.28 14.50
CA GLU A 87 -23.32 -10.97 13.21
C GLU A 87 -24.21 -10.21 12.21
N SER A 88 -25.12 -9.37 12.71
CA SER A 88 -25.96 -8.52 11.84
C SER A 88 -25.16 -7.50 11.03
N GLN A 89 -23.89 -7.23 11.40
CA GLN A 89 -23.02 -6.31 10.70
C GLN A 89 -22.27 -6.95 9.51
N TYR A 90 -22.28 -8.28 9.38
CA TYR A 90 -21.48 -8.96 8.35
C TYR A 90 -21.85 -8.50 6.93
N ALA A 91 -23.14 -8.46 6.62
CA ALA A 91 -23.59 -8.00 5.30
C ALA A 91 -23.23 -6.52 5.06
N THR A 92 -23.44 -5.66 6.05
CA THR A 92 -23.13 -4.24 5.95
C THR A 92 -21.63 -4.00 5.74
N ASN A 93 -20.77 -4.71 6.46
CA ASN A 93 -19.31 -4.60 6.32
C ASN A 93 -18.82 -5.12 4.97
N LEU A 94 -19.43 -6.19 4.43
CA LEU A 94 -19.17 -6.66 3.07
C LEU A 94 -19.57 -5.62 2.01
N ASP A 95 -20.74 -5.03 2.14
CA ASP A 95 -21.22 -3.98 1.24
C ASP A 95 -20.36 -2.71 1.32
N GLU A 96 -19.89 -2.36 2.52
CA GLU A 96 -18.99 -1.23 2.72
C GLU A 96 -17.64 -1.48 2.04
N ALA A 97 -17.07 -2.68 2.16
CA ALA A 97 -15.83 -3.04 1.48
C ALA A 97 -15.97 -2.94 -0.06
N VAL A 98 -17.08 -3.43 -0.62
CA VAL A 98 -17.38 -3.31 -2.05
C VAL A 98 -17.49 -1.84 -2.46
N SER A 99 -18.21 -1.04 -1.68
CA SER A 99 -18.42 0.39 -1.94
C SER A 99 -17.13 1.21 -1.89
N ASN A 100 -16.14 0.75 -1.15
CA ASN A 100 -14.79 1.33 -1.08
C ASN A 100 -13.83 0.75 -2.14
N ASP A 101 -14.37 0.03 -3.13
CA ASP A 101 -13.65 -0.52 -4.28
C ASP A 101 -12.61 -1.59 -3.92
N TYR A 102 -12.83 -2.35 -2.85
CA TYR A 102 -12.06 -3.56 -2.58
C TYR A 102 -12.51 -4.68 -3.50
N LYS A 103 -11.56 -5.29 -4.22
CA LYS A 103 -11.81 -6.32 -5.24
C LYS A 103 -11.36 -7.72 -4.80
N LEU A 104 -10.74 -7.84 -3.65
CA LEU A 104 -10.41 -9.10 -2.98
C LEU A 104 -10.84 -8.99 -1.51
N ILE A 105 -11.83 -9.75 -1.12
CA ILE A 105 -12.43 -9.66 0.22
C ILE A 105 -12.35 -11.02 0.92
N PHE A 106 -11.74 -11.03 2.09
CA PHE A 106 -11.61 -12.19 2.95
C PHE A 106 -12.62 -12.11 4.09
N GLY A 107 -13.57 -13.04 4.14
CA GLY A 107 -14.36 -13.26 5.34
C GLY A 107 -13.62 -14.21 6.28
N VAL A 108 -13.45 -13.84 7.53
CA VAL A 108 -12.71 -14.65 8.51
C VAL A 108 -13.65 -15.28 9.51
N GLY A 109 -13.68 -16.60 9.51
CA GLY A 109 -14.55 -17.41 10.35
C GLY A 109 -15.79 -17.93 9.64
N PHE A 110 -16.18 -19.17 9.98
CA PHE A 110 -17.30 -19.88 9.38
C PHE A 110 -18.66 -19.15 9.54
N ALA A 111 -18.80 -18.30 10.55
CA ALA A 111 -20.02 -17.51 10.79
C ALA A 111 -20.33 -16.52 9.64
N LEU A 112 -19.30 -16.12 8.85
CA LEU A 112 -19.48 -15.25 7.69
C LEU A 112 -19.89 -15.97 6.42
N SER A 113 -19.87 -17.32 6.39
CA SER A 113 -20.02 -18.10 5.15
C SER A 113 -21.27 -17.75 4.34
N ASP A 114 -22.43 -17.65 4.98
CA ASP A 114 -23.68 -17.34 4.28
C ASP A 114 -23.70 -15.89 3.77
N SER A 115 -23.16 -14.95 4.54
CA SER A 115 -23.04 -13.55 4.13
C SER A 115 -22.07 -13.39 2.95
N VAL A 116 -20.92 -14.08 2.99
CA VAL A 116 -19.95 -14.09 1.89
C VAL A 116 -20.52 -14.73 0.64
N LYS A 117 -21.22 -15.88 0.74
CA LYS A 117 -21.92 -16.50 -0.39
C LYS A 117 -22.92 -15.56 -1.06
N LYS A 118 -23.68 -14.83 -0.24
CA LYS A 118 -24.65 -13.86 -0.78
C LYS A 118 -23.92 -12.71 -1.48
N ALA A 119 -22.93 -12.09 -0.82
CA ALA A 119 -22.17 -10.99 -1.38
C ALA A 119 -21.49 -11.38 -2.71
N ALA A 120 -20.95 -12.59 -2.81
CA ALA A 120 -20.33 -13.11 -4.03
C ALA A 120 -21.31 -13.28 -5.20
N LYS A 121 -22.57 -13.59 -4.92
CA LYS A 121 -23.63 -13.66 -5.95
C LYS A 121 -24.08 -12.28 -6.41
N ASP A 122 -24.08 -11.32 -5.48
CA ASP A 122 -24.57 -9.97 -5.74
C ASP A 122 -23.48 -9.08 -6.41
N ASN A 123 -22.19 -9.47 -6.30
CA ASN A 123 -21.04 -8.70 -6.80
C ASN A 123 -20.05 -9.62 -7.53
N GLU A 124 -20.39 -10.02 -8.75
CA GLU A 124 -19.61 -10.98 -9.55
C GLU A 124 -18.22 -10.46 -9.98
N ASP A 125 -17.99 -9.15 -9.91
CA ASP A 125 -16.73 -8.48 -10.23
C ASP A 125 -15.75 -8.40 -9.03
N VAL A 126 -16.14 -8.95 -7.88
CA VAL A 126 -15.35 -9.01 -6.64
C VAL A 126 -14.98 -10.45 -6.32
N ASN A 127 -13.73 -10.66 -5.93
CA ASN A 127 -13.26 -11.99 -5.50
C ASN A 127 -13.42 -12.14 -3.99
N TYR A 128 -14.08 -13.20 -3.58
CA TYR A 128 -14.33 -13.53 -2.19
C TYR A 128 -13.61 -14.80 -1.77
N VAL A 129 -13.09 -14.77 -0.56
CA VAL A 129 -12.44 -15.91 0.09
C VAL A 129 -13.03 -16.05 1.49
N ILE A 130 -13.32 -17.28 1.90
CA ILE A 130 -13.65 -17.59 3.30
C ILE A 130 -12.48 -18.29 3.96
N ILE A 131 -12.10 -17.84 5.15
CA ILE A 131 -11.10 -18.48 6.00
C ILE A 131 -11.83 -19.31 7.05
N ASP A 132 -11.40 -20.54 7.25
CA ASP A 132 -11.98 -21.52 8.17
C ASP A 132 -13.35 -22.08 7.73
N ASP A 133 -13.67 -22.05 6.43
CA ASP A 133 -14.83 -22.75 5.85
C ASP A 133 -14.67 -22.92 4.33
N ARG A 134 -15.72 -23.42 3.67
CA ARG A 134 -15.87 -23.50 2.21
C ARG A 134 -17.23 -22.98 1.77
N ILE A 135 -17.20 -22.31 0.64
CA ILE A 135 -18.39 -21.70 0.00
C ILE A 135 -18.59 -22.22 -1.41
#